data_f9390fc5da99f8d50e2c11702eba0c87
#
_entry.id   f9390fc5da99f8d50e2c11702eba0c87
#
_cell.length_a   1.000
_cell.length_b   1.000
_cell.length_c   1.000
_cell.angle_alpha   90.00
_cell.angle_beta   90.00
_cell.angle_gamma   90.00
#
_symmetry.space_group_name_H-M   'P 1'
#
loop_
_entity.id
_entity.type
_entity.pdbx_description
1 polymer ?
#
loop_
_entity_poly.entity_id
_entity_poly.type
_entity_poly.pdbx_seq_one_letter_code
_entity_poly.pdbx_strand_id
1 'polypeptide(L)'
;MSKDGGSELMHNSNILLCGGGTGGHYYPLMAIKKDLELKSDYKFCYVGAKKGIENSRIQNEKIDYKLVSISGIQRSISTKAIFNNIKTSINIFFGFFVVINFFLKQKPDIVISTGGYSSYLPLQIAKILRVPYVLHEQNSYPGVVTKMFSSKAKAIFLGFENANKYMKKSKTIFSGNPILLSQ
;
A
#
# COMPACT_ATOMS: atom_id res chain seq x y z
N MET A 1 2.75 35.67 -15.39
CA MET A 1 2.44 34.46 -16.19
C MET A 1 3.04 33.28 -15.48
N SER A 2 2.28 32.63 -14.59
CA SER A 2 2.66 31.42 -13.87
C SER A 2 2.21 30.24 -14.72
N LYS A 3 3.15 29.37 -15.09
CA LYS A 3 2.87 28.19 -15.88
C LYS A 3 2.31 27.10 -14.96
N ASP A 4 1.02 26.86 -15.07
CA ASP A 4 0.34 25.68 -14.51
C ASP A 4 0.74 24.40 -15.25
N GLY A 5 2.01 24.02 -15.15
CA GLY A 5 2.53 22.79 -15.75
C GLY A 5 2.27 21.53 -14.89
N GLY A 6 1.49 21.62 -13.81
CA GLY A 6 1.27 20.51 -12.89
C GLY A 6 -0.06 19.76 -13.06
N SER A 7 -1.04 20.34 -13.75
CA SER A 7 -2.39 19.76 -13.81
C SER A 7 -2.63 18.80 -14.99
N GLU A 8 -1.96 18.98 -16.11
CA GLU A 8 -2.17 18.14 -17.30
C GLU A 8 -1.53 16.73 -17.22
N LEU A 9 -0.50 16.54 -16.39
CA LEU A 9 0.21 15.25 -16.27
C LEU A 9 -0.48 14.22 -15.38
N MET A 10 -1.61 14.58 -14.75
CA MET A 10 -2.31 13.69 -13.79
C MET A 10 -3.58 13.02 -14.36
N HIS A 11 -4.04 13.44 -15.51
CA HIS A 11 -5.31 12.96 -16.12
C HIS A 11 -5.19 11.57 -16.76
N ASN A 12 -4.65 10.59 -16.35
CA ASN A 12 -4.64 9.19 -16.80
C ASN A 12 -3.56 8.35 -16.07
N SER A 13 -3.17 8.76 -14.87
CA SER A 13 -2.12 8.02 -14.15
C SER A 13 -2.60 6.65 -13.70
N ASN A 14 -1.73 5.67 -13.83
CA ASN A 14 -1.93 4.32 -13.32
C ASN A 14 -1.52 4.28 -11.85
N ILE A 15 -2.48 4.03 -10.97
CA ILE A 15 -2.26 4.01 -9.52
C ILE A 15 -2.30 2.57 -9.03
N LEU A 16 -1.21 2.11 -8.42
CA LEU A 16 -1.21 0.83 -7.74
C LEU A 16 -1.54 1.02 -6.27
N LEU A 17 -2.55 0.32 -5.82
CA LEU A 17 -3.01 0.30 -4.45
C LEU A 17 -2.45 -0.92 -3.71
N CYS A 18 -1.97 -0.74 -2.48
CA CYS A 18 -1.57 -1.84 -1.62
C CYS A 18 -1.81 -1.53 -0.15
N GLY A 19 -2.48 -2.42 0.53
CA GLY A 19 -2.85 -2.26 1.93
C GLY A 19 -3.92 -3.27 2.29
N GLY A 20 -3.70 -4.03 3.35
CA GLY A 20 -4.63 -5.09 3.68
C GLY A 20 -4.11 -6.00 4.78
N GLY A 21 -4.50 -7.26 4.73
CA GLY A 21 -4.34 -8.21 5.81
C GLY A 21 -5.45 -8.08 6.85
N THR A 22 -5.84 -6.84 7.16
CA THR A 22 -6.94 -6.51 8.08
C THR A 22 -7.81 -5.38 7.50
N GLY A 23 -9.03 -5.22 8.03
CA GLY A 23 -9.94 -4.14 7.64
C GLY A 23 -9.37 -2.74 7.93
N GLY A 24 -8.56 -2.61 8.99
CA GLY A 24 -7.93 -1.33 9.35
C GLY A 24 -6.98 -0.77 8.29
N HIS A 25 -6.48 -1.58 7.38
CA HIS A 25 -5.67 -1.14 6.23
C HIS A 25 -6.48 -1.14 4.92
N TYR A 26 -7.34 -2.13 4.73
CA TYR A 26 -8.10 -2.27 3.48
C TYR A 26 -9.13 -1.14 3.28
N TYR A 27 -9.99 -0.88 4.28
CA TYR A 27 -11.07 0.10 4.12
C TYR A 27 -10.58 1.54 3.95
N PRO A 28 -9.57 2.03 4.69
CA PRO A 28 -8.97 3.33 4.40
C PRO A 28 -8.41 3.45 2.98
N LEU A 29 -7.81 2.38 2.45
CA LEU A 29 -7.30 2.37 1.08
C LEU A 29 -8.44 2.49 0.05
N MET A 30 -9.54 1.77 0.28
CA MET A 30 -10.72 1.87 -0.61
C MET A 30 -11.41 3.23 -0.49
N ALA A 31 -11.38 3.87 0.67
CA ALA A 31 -11.85 5.24 0.84
C ALA A 31 -11.02 6.23 0.01
N ILE A 32 -9.70 6.12 0.05
CA ILE A 32 -8.79 6.92 -0.77
C ILE A 32 -9.07 6.68 -2.27
N LYS A 33 -9.21 5.41 -2.69
CA LYS A 33 -9.55 5.07 -4.08
C LYS A 33 -10.82 5.78 -4.51
N LYS A 34 -11.90 5.63 -3.74
CA LYS A 34 -13.21 6.22 -4.05
C LYS A 34 -13.15 7.75 -4.18
N ASP A 35 -12.42 8.44 -3.28
CA ASP A 35 -12.23 9.88 -3.35
C ASP A 35 -11.44 10.31 -4.60
N LEU A 36 -10.43 9.55 -4.97
CA LEU A 36 -9.64 9.82 -6.18
C LEU A 36 -10.45 9.57 -7.46
N GLU A 37 -11.29 8.54 -7.52
CA GLU A 37 -12.20 8.27 -8.65
C GLU A 37 -13.17 9.44 -8.93
N LEU A 38 -13.56 10.17 -7.89
CA LEU A 38 -14.41 11.36 -8.03
C LEU A 38 -13.67 12.58 -8.59
N LYS A 39 -12.34 12.58 -8.56
CA LYS A 39 -11.52 13.74 -8.94
C LYS A 39 -10.92 13.63 -10.34
N SER A 40 -10.71 12.43 -10.86
CA SER A 40 -10.08 12.23 -12.17
C SER A 40 -10.19 10.78 -12.66
N ASP A 41 -10.01 10.58 -13.95
CA ASP A 41 -10.05 9.27 -14.62
C ASP A 41 -8.76 8.45 -14.39
N TYR A 42 -8.40 8.22 -13.13
CA TYR A 42 -7.28 7.37 -12.79
C TYR A 42 -7.56 5.89 -13.07
N LYS A 43 -6.55 5.17 -13.53
CA LYS A 43 -6.61 3.70 -13.63
C LYS A 43 -6.05 3.09 -12.37
N PHE A 44 -6.83 2.25 -11.72
CA PHE A 44 -6.42 1.58 -10.50
C PHE A 44 -6.07 0.12 -10.74
N CYS A 45 -5.05 -0.36 -10.04
CA CYS A 45 -4.80 -1.78 -9.85
C CYS A 45 -4.40 -2.05 -8.38
N TYR A 46 -4.47 -3.29 -7.95
CA TYR A 46 -4.28 -3.64 -6.54
C TYR A 46 -3.37 -4.84 -6.36
N VAL A 47 -2.52 -4.79 -5.33
CA VAL A 47 -1.75 -5.94 -4.85
C VAL A 47 -2.00 -6.16 -3.36
N GLY A 48 -2.36 -7.39 -2.99
CA GLY A 48 -2.65 -7.77 -1.61
C GLY A 48 -2.30 -9.22 -1.27
N ALA A 49 -2.76 -9.69 -0.11
CA ALA A 49 -2.51 -11.03 0.40
C ALA A 49 -3.70 -11.98 0.18
N LYS A 50 -3.43 -13.23 -0.19
CA LYS A 50 -4.47 -14.28 -0.34
C LYS A 50 -5.20 -14.61 0.96
N LYS A 51 -4.59 -14.36 2.12
CA LYS A 51 -5.16 -14.66 3.44
C LYS A 51 -5.70 -13.43 4.17
N GLY A 52 -5.68 -12.25 3.53
CA GLY A 52 -6.24 -11.01 4.08
C GLY A 52 -7.72 -10.86 3.79
N ILE A 53 -8.35 -9.85 4.42
CA ILE A 53 -9.74 -9.46 4.17
C ILE A 53 -9.97 -9.11 2.69
N GLU A 54 -8.96 -8.61 2.04
CA GLU A 54 -8.97 -8.25 0.61
C GLU A 54 -9.32 -9.42 -0.31
N ASN A 55 -9.03 -10.66 0.08
CA ASN A 55 -9.32 -11.84 -0.74
C ASN A 55 -10.81 -11.97 -1.10
N SER A 56 -11.68 -11.63 -0.17
CA SER A 56 -13.13 -11.70 -0.37
C SER A 56 -13.75 -10.38 -0.87
N ARG A 57 -13.01 -9.27 -0.83
CA ARG A 57 -13.56 -7.93 -1.08
C ARG A 57 -13.11 -7.32 -2.39
N ILE A 58 -11.84 -7.56 -2.79
CA ILE A 58 -11.25 -6.89 -3.95
C ILE A 58 -11.96 -7.22 -5.28
N GLN A 59 -12.60 -8.37 -5.37
CA GLN A 59 -13.36 -8.78 -6.55
C GLN A 59 -14.51 -7.82 -6.88
N ASN A 60 -15.05 -7.14 -5.87
CA ASN A 60 -16.16 -6.19 -6.02
C ASN A 60 -15.69 -4.83 -6.55
N GLU A 61 -14.39 -4.54 -6.51
CA GLU A 61 -13.83 -3.24 -6.88
C GLU A 61 -13.68 -3.03 -8.40
N LYS A 62 -13.91 -4.08 -9.20
CA LYS A 62 -13.83 -4.04 -10.68
C LYS A 62 -12.52 -3.44 -11.23
N ILE A 63 -11.42 -3.68 -10.54
CA ILE A 63 -10.06 -3.27 -10.95
C ILE A 63 -9.17 -4.50 -11.13
N ASP A 64 -8.09 -4.36 -11.89
CA ASP A 64 -7.07 -5.40 -12.00
C ASP A 64 -6.42 -5.64 -10.64
N TYR A 65 -6.30 -6.88 -10.20
CA TYR A 65 -5.66 -7.18 -8.93
C TYR A 65 -4.77 -8.41 -8.97
N LYS A 66 -3.83 -8.48 -8.03
CA LYS A 66 -3.00 -9.64 -7.79
C LYS A 66 -2.91 -9.94 -6.29
N LEU A 67 -3.26 -11.16 -5.91
CA LEU A 67 -3.12 -11.63 -4.54
C LEU A 67 -1.96 -12.62 -4.45
N VAL A 68 -1.10 -12.45 -3.45
CA VAL A 68 0.08 -13.28 -3.21
C VAL A 68 0.01 -13.97 -1.84
N SER A 69 0.63 -15.14 -1.74
CA SER A 69 0.66 -15.93 -0.49
C SER A 69 1.73 -15.37 0.45
N ILE A 70 1.41 -14.25 1.12
CA ILE A 70 2.25 -13.67 2.16
C ILE A 70 1.50 -13.62 3.48
N SER A 71 2.23 -13.60 4.57
CA SER A 71 1.70 -13.45 5.94
C SER A 71 2.65 -12.60 6.77
N GLY A 72 2.15 -12.08 7.88
CA GLY A 72 3.01 -11.39 8.84
C GLY A 72 4.03 -12.34 9.47
N ILE A 73 5.23 -11.86 9.74
CA ILE A 73 6.27 -12.60 10.44
C ILE A 73 5.84 -12.80 11.90
N GLN A 74 5.88 -14.05 12.35
CA GLN A 74 5.59 -14.39 13.74
C GLN A 74 6.81 -14.07 14.62
N ARG A 75 6.59 -13.34 15.72
CA ARG A 75 7.65 -12.92 16.65
C ARG A 75 8.01 -13.97 17.70
N SER A 76 7.25 -15.04 17.78
CA SER A 76 7.53 -16.17 18.69
C SER A 76 8.76 -16.97 18.25
N ILE A 77 9.49 -17.53 19.20
CA ILE A 77 10.69 -18.38 18.98
C ILE A 77 10.32 -19.88 18.96
N SER A 78 9.01 -20.23 18.97
CA SER A 78 8.58 -21.62 18.91
C SER A 78 8.97 -22.28 17.58
N THR A 79 9.20 -23.60 17.59
CA THR A 79 9.53 -24.39 16.39
C THR A 79 8.49 -24.20 15.28
N LYS A 80 7.21 -24.11 15.66
CA LYS A 80 6.09 -23.80 14.73
C LYS A 80 6.20 -22.41 14.11
N ALA A 81 6.62 -21.40 14.90
CA ALA A 81 6.81 -20.04 14.39
C ALA A 81 8.02 -19.98 13.43
N ILE A 82 9.11 -20.66 13.74
CA ILE A 82 10.29 -20.74 12.86
C ILE A 82 9.90 -21.38 11.53
N PHE A 83 9.21 -22.53 11.54
CA PHE A 83 8.73 -23.17 10.32
C PHE A 83 7.80 -22.28 9.49
N ASN A 84 6.86 -21.59 10.15
CA ASN A 84 5.97 -20.65 9.47
C ASN A 84 6.74 -19.45 8.87
N ASN A 85 7.77 -18.98 9.54
CA ASN A 85 8.59 -17.87 9.04
C ASN A 85 9.43 -18.31 7.82
N ILE A 86 9.97 -19.53 7.80
CA ILE A 86 10.65 -20.11 6.63
C ILE A 86 9.68 -20.19 5.46
N LYS A 87 8.47 -20.74 5.68
CA LYS A 87 7.43 -20.80 4.64
C LYS A 87 7.05 -19.41 4.14
N THR A 88 6.95 -18.42 5.03
CA THR A 88 6.68 -17.02 4.66
C THR A 88 7.80 -16.48 3.80
N SER A 89 9.07 -16.74 4.12
CA SER A 89 10.23 -16.27 3.33
C SER A 89 10.23 -16.89 1.92
N ILE A 90 9.93 -18.17 1.79
CA ILE A 90 9.78 -18.86 0.50
C ILE A 90 8.62 -18.22 -0.32
N ASN A 91 7.48 -17.98 0.33
CA ASN A 91 6.34 -17.33 -0.32
C ASN A 91 6.64 -15.88 -0.75
N ILE A 92 7.43 -15.14 0.03
CA ILE A 92 7.91 -13.80 -0.34
C ILE A 92 8.78 -13.88 -1.60
N PHE A 93 9.70 -14.85 -1.66
CA PHE A 93 10.56 -15.05 -2.82
C PHE A 93 9.76 -15.30 -4.11
N PHE A 94 8.86 -16.26 -4.11
CA PHE A 94 7.99 -16.50 -5.28
C PHE A 94 7.01 -15.35 -5.54
N GLY A 95 6.46 -14.76 -4.49
CA GLY A 95 5.58 -13.58 -4.57
C GLY A 95 6.26 -12.39 -5.23
N PHE A 96 7.58 -12.24 -5.05
CA PHE A 96 8.35 -11.19 -5.69
C PHE A 96 8.24 -11.24 -7.22
N PHE A 97 8.45 -12.42 -7.82
CA PHE A 97 8.35 -12.57 -9.28
C PHE A 97 6.93 -12.36 -9.80
N VAL A 98 5.93 -12.77 -9.03
CA VAL A 98 4.51 -12.55 -9.38
C VAL A 98 4.18 -11.06 -9.37
N VAL A 99 4.62 -10.32 -8.33
CA VAL A 99 4.30 -8.89 -8.19
C VAL A 99 5.13 -8.04 -9.14
N ILE A 100 6.42 -8.34 -9.38
CA ILE A 100 7.22 -7.58 -10.35
C ILE A 100 6.65 -7.72 -11.76
N ASN A 101 6.22 -8.93 -12.16
CA ASN A 101 5.57 -9.13 -13.46
C ASN A 101 4.26 -8.33 -13.56
N PHE A 102 3.49 -8.26 -12.46
CA PHE A 102 2.28 -7.43 -12.42
C PHE A 102 2.61 -5.93 -12.55
N PHE A 103 3.66 -5.44 -11.89
CA PHE A 103 4.15 -4.06 -12.05
C PHE A 103 4.56 -3.76 -13.49
N LEU A 104 5.30 -4.65 -14.14
CA LEU A 104 5.73 -4.48 -15.53
C LEU A 104 4.55 -4.46 -16.51
N LYS A 105 3.49 -5.21 -16.21
CA LYS A 105 2.25 -5.21 -17.00
C LYS A 105 1.44 -3.94 -16.77
N GLN A 106 1.19 -3.56 -15.50
CA GLN A 106 0.32 -2.43 -15.14
C GLN A 106 1.00 -1.07 -15.28
N LYS A 107 2.34 -1.04 -15.21
CA LYS A 107 3.16 0.18 -15.33
C LYS A 107 2.66 1.32 -14.43
N PRO A 108 2.55 1.11 -13.11
CA PRO A 108 2.03 2.14 -12.22
C PRO A 108 2.95 3.36 -12.18
N ASP A 109 2.37 4.55 -12.25
CA ASP A 109 3.07 5.83 -12.11
C ASP A 109 3.34 6.16 -10.64
N ILE A 110 2.47 5.66 -9.75
CA ILE A 110 2.57 5.86 -8.30
C ILE A 110 1.97 4.67 -7.54
N VAL A 111 2.50 4.40 -6.36
CA VAL A 111 1.93 3.43 -5.42
C VAL A 111 1.34 4.15 -4.22
N ILE A 112 0.11 3.82 -3.84
CA ILE A 112 -0.54 4.29 -2.61
C ILE A 112 -0.65 3.10 -1.66
N SER A 113 -0.11 3.26 -0.44
CA SER A 113 -0.11 2.21 0.56
C SER A 113 -0.69 2.68 1.89
N THR A 114 -1.58 1.89 2.44
CA THR A 114 -2.08 2.04 3.81
C THR A 114 -1.41 1.12 4.81
N GLY A 115 -0.34 0.43 4.39
CA GLY A 115 0.44 -0.45 5.26
C GLY A 115 -0.12 -1.88 5.37
N GLY A 116 0.22 -2.54 6.48
CA GLY A 116 0.00 -3.97 6.64
C GLY A 116 1.09 -4.82 5.96
N TYR A 117 1.18 -6.10 6.32
CA TYR A 117 2.17 -7.01 5.75
C TYR A 117 1.99 -7.24 4.24
N SER A 118 0.77 -7.09 3.73
CA SER A 118 0.43 -7.20 2.30
C SER A 118 1.11 -6.15 1.44
N SER A 119 1.45 -4.99 2.01
CA SER A 119 2.13 -3.89 1.31
C SER A 119 3.63 -4.08 1.16
N TYR A 120 4.25 -5.04 1.86
CA TYR A 120 5.71 -5.20 1.85
C TYR A 120 6.27 -5.41 0.45
N LEU A 121 5.76 -6.42 -0.28
CA LEU A 121 6.25 -6.73 -1.63
C LEU A 121 6.01 -5.60 -2.64
N PRO A 122 4.79 -5.02 -2.75
CA PRO A 122 4.57 -3.90 -3.66
C PRO A 122 5.48 -2.72 -3.39
N LEU A 123 5.68 -2.33 -2.13
CA LEU A 123 6.58 -1.22 -1.77
C LEU A 123 8.05 -1.54 -2.04
N GLN A 124 8.47 -2.78 -1.82
CA GLN A 124 9.84 -3.21 -2.13
C GLN A 124 10.10 -3.14 -3.64
N ILE A 125 9.16 -3.58 -4.46
CA ILE A 125 9.27 -3.53 -5.92
C ILE A 125 9.19 -2.09 -6.42
N ALA A 126 8.29 -1.26 -5.88
CA ALA A 126 8.24 0.16 -6.20
C ALA A 126 9.60 0.84 -5.95
N LYS A 127 10.25 0.52 -4.81
CA LYS A 127 11.59 1.03 -4.49
C LYS A 127 12.65 0.57 -5.49
N ILE A 128 12.64 -0.70 -5.90
CA ILE A 128 13.59 -1.27 -6.87
C ILE A 128 13.39 -0.64 -8.25
N LEU A 129 12.15 -0.54 -8.71
CA LEU A 129 11.80 0.03 -10.01
C LEU A 129 11.78 1.56 -10.03
N ARG A 130 12.07 2.20 -8.88
CA ARG A 130 12.03 3.66 -8.70
C ARG A 130 10.66 4.28 -8.97
N VAL A 131 9.60 3.50 -8.83
CA VAL A 131 8.22 4.00 -8.86
C VAL A 131 7.97 4.78 -7.57
N PRO A 132 7.53 6.05 -7.63
CA PRO A 132 7.23 6.83 -6.44
C PRO A 132 6.10 6.20 -5.64
N TYR A 133 6.15 6.36 -4.31
CA TYR A 133 5.07 5.89 -3.46
C TYR A 133 4.75 6.86 -2.33
N VAL A 134 3.50 6.86 -1.93
CA VAL A 134 2.99 7.56 -0.76
C VAL A 134 2.42 6.56 0.24
N LEU A 135 2.48 6.91 1.52
CA LEU A 135 1.99 6.09 2.61
C LEU A 135 0.86 6.81 3.33
N HIS A 136 -0.11 6.07 3.82
CA HIS A 136 -1.06 6.54 4.81
C HIS A 136 -0.94 5.66 6.06
N GLU A 137 -0.77 6.28 7.23
CA GLU A 137 -0.70 5.58 8.52
C GLU A 137 -1.93 5.92 9.37
N GLN A 138 -2.74 4.91 9.65
CA GLN A 138 -4.01 5.05 10.34
C GLN A 138 -3.89 5.08 11.86
N ASN A 139 -2.76 4.65 12.40
CA ASN A 139 -2.55 4.46 13.83
C ASN A 139 -1.64 5.55 14.41
N SER A 140 -1.81 5.85 15.70
CA SER A 140 -0.91 6.72 16.45
C SER A 140 0.49 6.14 16.62
N TYR A 141 0.62 4.80 16.55
CA TYR A 141 1.91 4.09 16.49
C TYR A 141 2.04 3.37 15.15
N PRO A 142 3.00 3.76 14.29
CA PRO A 142 3.10 3.24 12.95
C PRO A 142 3.43 1.76 12.86
N GLY A 143 2.82 1.10 11.87
CA GLY A 143 3.11 -0.28 11.55
C GLY A 143 4.56 -0.48 11.08
N VAL A 144 5.04 -1.73 11.17
CA VAL A 144 6.41 -2.09 10.80
C VAL A 144 6.71 -1.74 9.34
N VAL A 145 5.81 -2.08 8.42
CA VAL A 145 5.98 -1.81 6.99
C VAL A 145 6.02 -0.31 6.72
N THR A 146 5.10 0.47 7.32
CA THR A 146 5.10 1.93 7.20
C THR A 146 6.46 2.51 7.64
N LYS A 147 6.99 2.08 8.80
CA LYS A 147 8.30 2.53 9.29
C LYS A 147 9.47 2.15 8.35
N MET A 148 9.46 0.94 7.80
CA MET A 148 10.52 0.48 6.88
C MET A 148 10.60 1.30 5.60
N PHE A 149 9.48 1.78 5.09
CA PHE A 149 9.41 2.49 3.81
C PHE A 149 9.28 4.01 3.96
N SER A 150 9.13 4.53 5.18
CA SER A 150 8.88 5.96 5.46
C SER A 150 9.94 6.88 4.85
N SER A 151 11.23 6.56 5.00
CA SER A 151 12.35 7.43 4.61
C SER A 151 12.47 7.70 3.10
N LYS A 152 11.85 6.87 2.27
CA LYS A 152 11.87 6.97 0.80
C LYS A 152 10.50 7.32 0.21
N ALA A 153 9.46 7.42 1.04
CA ALA A 153 8.15 7.85 0.61
C ALA A 153 8.16 9.31 0.15
N LYS A 154 7.41 9.63 -0.90
CA LYS A 154 7.23 11.02 -1.37
C LYS A 154 6.47 11.86 -0.35
N ALA A 155 5.50 11.25 0.33
CA ALA A 155 4.76 11.82 1.45
C ALA A 155 4.20 10.70 2.34
N ILE A 156 3.92 11.03 3.60
CA ILE A 156 3.23 10.15 4.53
C ILE A 156 2.06 10.92 5.11
N PHE A 157 0.86 10.46 4.82
CA PHE A 157 -0.37 11.00 5.39
C PHE A 157 -0.65 10.32 6.73
N LEU A 158 -0.96 11.09 7.75
CA LEU A 158 -1.13 10.60 9.12
C LEU A 158 -2.59 10.75 9.56
N GLY A 159 -3.16 9.66 10.05
CA GLY A 159 -4.45 9.65 10.73
C GLY A 159 -4.40 10.30 12.13
N PHE A 160 -3.22 10.31 12.75
CA PHE A 160 -2.97 10.91 14.06
C PHE A 160 -1.63 11.66 14.05
N GLU A 161 -1.61 12.90 14.53
CA GLU A 161 -0.38 13.72 14.60
C GLU A 161 0.74 13.05 15.42
N ASN A 162 0.39 12.35 16.48
CA ASN A 162 1.35 11.65 17.36
C ASN A 162 2.21 10.61 16.62
N ALA A 163 1.77 10.13 15.44
CA ALA A 163 2.57 9.22 14.62
C ALA A 163 3.82 9.89 14.05
N ASN A 164 3.83 11.22 13.90
CA ASN A 164 4.94 11.99 13.34
C ASN A 164 6.27 11.76 14.07
N LYS A 165 6.24 11.62 15.41
CA LYS A 165 7.46 11.39 16.23
C LYS A 165 8.24 10.13 15.83
N TYR A 166 7.57 9.17 15.15
CA TYR A 166 8.19 7.92 14.67
C TYR A 166 8.65 8.00 13.21
N MET A 167 8.33 9.09 12.48
CA MET A 167 8.59 9.28 11.06
C MET A 167 9.74 10.24 10.78
N LYS A 168 10.82 10.13 11.57
CA LYS A 168 12.01 10.98 11.45
C LYS A 168 12.51 11.01 10.00
N LYS A 169 12.82 12.22 9.50
CA LYS A 169 13.33 12.50 8.13
C LYS A 169 12.32 12.23 6.99
N SER A 170 11.05 12.08 7.28
CA SER A 170 10.01 11.87 6.27
C SER A 170 9.14 13.12 6.12
N LYS A 171 8.61 13.35 4.91
CA LYS A 171 7.61 14.39 4.68
C LYS A 171 6.25 13.88 5.18
N THR A 172 5.80 14.36 6.31
CA THR A 172 4.51 13.99 6.92
C THR A 172 3.48 15.09 6.74
N ILE A 173 2.23 14.67 6.58
CA ILE A 173 1.05 15.54 6.45
C ILE A 173 -0.05 14.96 7.33
N PHE A 174 -0.58 15.74 8.26
CA PHE A 174 -1.76 15.33 9.01
C PHE A 174 -3.00 15.46 8.13
N SER A 175 -3.71 14.36 7.91
CA SER A 175 -4.89 14.29 7.04
C SER A 175 -6.13 13.73 7.74
N GLY A 176 -5.98 13.18 8.94
CA GLY A 176 -7.00 12.33 9.53
C GLY A 176 -7.08 10.96 8.83
N ASN A 177 -7.99 10.11 9.30
CA ASN A 177 -8.25 8.80 8.70
C ASN A 177 -9.29 8.89 7.59
N PRO A 178 -9.04 8.31 6.41
CA PRO A 178 -10.04 8.20 5.36
C PRO A 178 -11.20 7.32 5.82
N ILE A 179 -12.43 7.77 5.56
CA ILE A 179 -13.66 7.08 5.94
C ILE A 179 -14.46 6.78 4.67
N LEU A 180 -14.90 5.53 4.51
CA LEU A 180 -15.91 5.19 3.52
C LEU A 180 -17.26 5.73 4.04
N LEU A 181 -17.74 6.80 3.45
CA LEU A 181 -19.11 7.25 3.69
C LEU A 181 -20.04 6.22 3.02
N SER A 182 -20.92 5.60 3.83
CA SER A 182 -22.05 4.82 3.30
C SER A 182 -22.97 5.78 2.54
N GLN A 183 -23.17 5.53 1.27
CA GLN A 183 -24.26 6.13 0.51
C GLN A 183 -25.55 5.44 0.86
#